data_2ba7b7414f327cd591602cc0da36990a
#
_entry.id   2ba7b7414f327cd591602cc0da36990a
#
_cell.length_a   1.000
_cell.length_b   1.000
_cell.length_c   1.000
_cell.angle_alpha   90.00
_cell.angle_beta   90.00
_cell.angle_gamma   90.00
#
_symmetry.space_group_name_H-M   'P 1'
#
loop_
_entity.id
_entity.type
_entity.pdbx_description
1 polymer ?
#
loop_
_entity_poly.entity_id
_entity_poly.type
_entity_poly.pdbx_seq_one_letter_code
_entity_poly.pdbx_strand_id
1 'polypeptide(L)'
;IYRVLQAVKEKPTEESFNDFLAGIEVHEQKIYASAKPDMNYISGSDKRCLDAAITKYKDTDPYDLSDLSHDLAWKEARARIKDNPQKNLITIIDIARAGKANKEMIDYIREKQIVRNALS
;
A
#
# COMPACT_ATOMS: atom_id res chain seq x y z
N ILE A 1 -5.48 -0.31 -4.13
CA ILE A 1 -5.91 -1.74 -4.12
C ILE A 1 -7.35 -1.87 -4.60
N TYR A 2 -8.32 -1.13 -4.04
CA TYR A 2 -9.72 -1.22 -4.48
C TYR A 2 -9.91 -0.94 -5.99
N ARG A 3 -9.24 0.09 -6.52
CA ARG A 3 -9.25 0.39 -7.97
C ARG A 3 -8.65 -0.72 -8.83
N VAL A 4 -7.60 -1.39 -8.35
CA VAL A 4 -6.99 -2.53 -9.04
C VAL A 4 -7.95 -3.71 -9.08
N LEU A 5 -8.61 -4.03 -7.96
CA LEU A 5 -9.60 -5.10 -7.88
C LEU A 5 -10.84 -4.79 -8.74
N GLN A 6 -11.23 -3.52 -8.81
CA GLN A 6 -12.32 -3.07 -9.67
C GLN A 6 -11.92 -3.15 -11.15
N ALA A 7 -10.69 -2.76 -11.50
CA ALA A 7 -10.16 -2.88 -12.84
C ALA A 7 -10.04 -4.35 -13.32
N VAL A 8 -9.77 -5.27 -12.42
CA VAL A 8 -9.78 -6.72 -12.73
C VAL A 8 -11.19 -7.24 -13.03
N LYS A 9 -12.21 -6.67 -12.38
CA LYS A 9 -13.62 -7.08 -12.57
C LYS A 9 -14.33 -6.33 -13.71
N GLU A 10 -14.02 -5.07 -13.89
CA GLU A 10 -14.62 -4.17 -14.86
C GLU A 10 -13.51 -3.79 -15.84
N LYS A 11 -13.74 -3.99 -17.15
CA LYS A 11 -12.74 -3.60 -18.16
C LYS A 11 -12.34 -2.14 -17.94
N PRO A 12 -11.08 -1.84 -17.63
CA PRO A 12 -10.65 -0.48 -17.32
C PRO A 12 -10.72 0.40 -18.55
N THR A 13 -11.10 1.64 -18.33
CA THR A 13 -11.12 2.68 -19.38
C THR A 13 -9.76 3.39 -19.53
N GLU A 14 -8.79 3.16 -18.62
CA GLU A 14 -7.47 3.79 -18.62
C GLU A 14 -6.41 2.87 -19.24
N GLU A 15 -5.69 3.36 -20.21
CA GLU A 15 -4.68 2.62 -21.01
C GLU A 15 -3.58 2.00 -20.13
N SER A 16 -3.17 2.72 -19.05
CA SER A 16 -2.18 2.25 -18.07
C SER A 16 -2.59 0.98 -17.31
N PHE A 17 -3.88 0.72 -17.18
CA PHE A 17 -4.38 -0.51 -16.56
C PHE A 17 -4.41 -1.68 -17.53
N ASN A 18 -4.51 -1.43 -18.84
CA ASN A 18 -4.51 -2.50 -19.84
C ASN A 18 -3.16 -3.21 -19.89
N ASP A 19 -2.05 -2.46 -19.81
CA ASP A 19 -0.69 -3.03 -19.76
C ASP A 19 -0.50 -3.87 -18.49
N PHE A 20 -0.99 -3.38 -17.36
CA PHE A 20 -0.97 -4.14 -16.10
C PHE A 20 -1.80 -5.43 -16.19
N LEU A 21 -3.01 -5.34 -16.74
CA LEU A 21 -3.91 -6.50 -16.87
C LEU A 21 -3.40 -7.53 -17.88
N ALA A 22 -2.65 -7.12 -18.90
CA ALA A 22 -2.00 -8.03 -19.84
C ALA A 22 -0.94 -8.92 -19.17
N GLY A 23 -0.40 -8.48 -18.03
CA GLY A 23 0.59 -9.21 -17.22
C GLY A 23 0.02 -10.13 -16.15
N ILE A 24 -1.32 -10.23 -16.01
CA ILE A 24 -1.96 -11.05 -14.99
C ILE A 24 -3.10 -11.90 -15.57
N GLU A 25 -3.30 -13.06 -14.99
CA GLU A 25 -4.42 -13.96 -15.27
C GLU A 25 -5.24 -14.18 -14.00
N VAL A 26 -6.56 -14.26 -14.12
CA VAL A 26 -7.47 -14.50 -13.00
C VAL A 26 -8.21 -15.82 -13.22
N HIS A 27 -7.96 -16.78 -12.34
CA HIS A 27 -8.64 -18.07 -12.33
C HIS A 27 -9.24 -18.33 -10.95
N GLU A 28 -10.54 -18.62 -10.87
CA GLU A 28 -11.22 -19.01 -9.61
C GLU A 28 -10.93 -18.11 -8.40
N GLN A 29 -10.96 -16.82 -8.57
CA GLN A 29 -10.62 -15.80 -7.53
C GLN A 29 -9.13 -15.72 -7.14
N LYS A 30 -8.24 -16.40 -7.84
CA LYS A 30 -6.79 -16.29 -7.68
C LYS A 30 -6.21 -15.50 -8.85
N ILE A 31 -5.19 -14.69 -8.53
CA ILE A 31 -4.45 -13.88 -9.51
C ILE A 31 -3.09 -14.52 -9.73
N TYR A 32 -2.76 -14.74 -11.00
CA TYR A 32 -1.47 -15.28 -11.44
C TYR A 32 -0.74 -14.24 -12.27
N ALA A 33 0.57 -14.10 -12.07
CA ALA A 33 1.39 -13.28 -12.94
C ALA A 33 1.77 -14.08 -14.19
N SER A 34 1.41 -13.57 -15.36
CA SER A 34 1.80 -14.12 -16.67
C SER A 34 3.08 -13.49 -17.21
N ALA A 35 3.48 -12.34 -16.65
CA ALA A 35 4.70 -11.63 -17.02
C ALA A 35 5.64 -11.42 -15.82
N LYS A 36 6.94 -11.29 -16.11
CA LYS A 36 7.92 -10.91 -15.09
C LYS A 36 7.79 -9.41 -14.79
N PRO A 37 7.86 -8.99 -13.52
CA PRO A 37 7.79 -7.58 -13.17
C PRO A 37 9.03 -6.83 -13.71
N ASP A 38 8.83 -5.60 -14.16
CA ASP A 38 9.94 -4.70 -14.45
C ASP A 38 10.54 -4.18 -13.14
N MET A 39 11.74 -4.64 -12.82
CA MET A 39 12.46 -4.29 -11.60
C MET A 39 13.24 -2.98 -11.69
N ASN A 40 13.27 -2.32 -12.86
CA ASN A 40 14.06 -1.09 -13.04
C ASN A 40 13.54 0.10 -12.21
N TYR A 41 12.26 0.07 -11.83
CA TYR A 41 11.61 1.11 -11.02
C TYR A 41 11.64 0.83 -9.52
N ILE A 42 12.24 -0.27 -9.08
CA ILE A 42 12.29 -0.69 -7.68
C ILE A 42 13.72 -0.66 -7.18
N SER A 43 13.97 0.14 -6.13
CA SER A 43 15.29 0.18 -5.50
C SER A 43 15.64 -1.16 -4.82
N GLY A 44 16.92 -1.43 -4.61
CA GLY A 44 17.35 -2.63 -3.89
C GLY A 44 16.82 -2.70 -2.45
N SER A 45 16.57 -1.55 -1.81
CA SER A 45 15.95 -1.49 -0.48
C SER A 45 14.46 -1.83 -0.54
N ASP A 46 13.74 -1.31 -1.52
CA ASP A 46 12.32 -1.59 -1.69
C ASP A 46 12.10 -3.09 -2.00
N LYS A 47 12.96 -3.65 -2.87
CA LYS A 47 12.94 -5.08 -3.15
C LYS A 47 13.09 -5.91 -1.87
N ARG A 48 14.05 -5.59 -1.00
CA ARG A 48 14.23 -6.31 0.28
C ARG A 48 12.99 -6.21 1.18
N CYS A 49 12.36 -5.03 1.24
CA CYS A 49 11.13 -4.84 2.02
C CYS A 49 9.98 -5.67 1.46
N LEU A 50 9.82 -5.70 0.13
CA LEU A 50 8.79 -6.51 -0.53
C LEU A 50 9.02 -8.01 -0.31
N ASP A 51 10.25 -8.49 -0.52
CA ASP A 51 10.61 -9.90 -0.31
C ASP A 51 10.35 -10.33 1.15
N ALA A 52 10.69 -9.47 2.11
CA ALA A 52 10.43 -9.73 3.54
C ALA A 52 8.93 -9.79 3.83
N ALA A 53 8.14 -8.87 3.28
CA ALA A 53 6.69 -8.86 3.46
C ALA A 53 6.04 -10.09 2.82
N ILE A 54 6.40 -10.42 1.59
CA ILE A 54 5.89 -11.61 0.90
C ILE A 54 6.23 -12.87 1.69
N THR A 55 7.50 -13.04 2.09
CA THR A 55 7.95 -14.20 2.87
C THR A 55 7.17 -14.35 4.18
N LYS A 56 6.87 -13.22 4.84
CA LYS A 56 6.17 -13.21 6.11
C LYS A 56 4.69 -13.57 5.98
N TYR A 57 4.04 -13.15 4.90
CA TYR A 57 2.58 -13.17 4.83
C TYR A 57 1.99 -14.08 3.76
N LYS A 58 2.80 -14.67 2.85
CA LYS A 58 2.32 -15.47 1.72
C LYS A 58 1.44 -16.66 2.11
N ASP A 59 1.66 -17.23 3.28
CA ASP A 59 0.94 -18.40 3.78
C ASP A 59 -0.10 -18.04 4.87
N THR A 60 -0.34 -16.74 5.10
CA THR A 60 -1.30 -16.27 6.11
C THR A 60 -2.71 -16.28 5.52
N ASP A 61 -3.68 -16.75 6.32
CA ASP A 61 -5.09 -16.73 5.92
C ASP A 61 -5.56 -15.29 5.62
N PRO A 62 -6.40 -15.07 4.59
CA PRO A 62 -6.88 -13.74 4.23
C PRO A 62 -7.63 -13.00 5.34
N TYR A 63 -8.36 -13.70 6.21
CA TYR A 63 -9.05 -13.08 7.35
C TYR A 63 -8.05 -12.62 8.41
N ASP A 64 -7.04 -13.45 8.71
CA ASP A 64 -5.95 -13.08 9.62
C ASP A 64 -5.15 -11.90 9.08
N LEU A 65 -4.90 -11.84 7.75
CA LEU A 65 -4.27 -10.68 7.12
C LEU A 65 -5.12 -9.41 7.26
N SER A 66 -6.44 -9.54 7.15
CA SER A 66 -7.36 -8.42 7.37
C SER A 66 -7.23 -7.90 8.81
N ASP A 67 -7.24 -8.78 9.80
CA ASP A 67 -7.12 -8.40 11.21
C ASP A 67 -5.74 -7.80 11.52
N LEU A 68 -4.67 -8.37 10.97
CA LEU A 68 -3.32 -7.82 11.09
C LEU A 68 -3.19 -6.41 10.46
N SER A 69 -3.96 -6.12 9.41
CA SER A 69 -3.97 -4.81 8.77
C SER A 69 -4.62 -3.72 9.64
N HIS A 70 -5.40 -4.10 10.65
CA HIS A 70 -5.98 -3.21 11.65
C HIS A 70 -4.97 -2.81 12.73
N ASP A 71 -3.78 -2.45 12.31
CA ASP A 71 -2.67 -2.01 13.15
C ASP A 71 -2.90 -0.62 13.78
N LEU A 72 -1.87 -0.07 14.40
CA LEU A 72 -1.93 1.25 15.02
C LEU A 72 -2.26 2.36 14.01
N ALA A 73 -1.69 2.30 12.79
CA ALA A 73 -1.95 3.30 11.75
C ALA A 73 -3.43 3.32 11.35
N TRP A 74 -4.02 2.13 11.15
CA TRP A 74 -5.45 1.99 10.85
C TRP A 74 -6.34 2.50 12.00
N LYS A 75 -6.01 2.13 13.25
CA LYS A 75 -6.78 2.54 14.44
C LYS A 75 -6.77 4.05 14.64
N GLU A 76 -5.62 4.70 14.49
CA GLU A 76 -5.49 6.14 14.59
C GLU A 76 -6.24 6.86 13.45
N ALA A 77 -6.14 6.37 12.20
CA ALA A 77 -6.89 6.92 11.08
C ALA A 77 -8.41 6.79 11.30
N ARG A 78 -8.87 5.62 11.75
CA ARG A 78 -10.29 5.38 12.03
C ARG A 78 -10.83 6.22 13.19
N ALA A 79 -10.03 6.47 14.22
CA ALA A 79 -10.42 7.34 15.33
C ALA A 79 -10.69 8.78 14.84
N ARG A 80 -9.87 9.28 13.91
CA ARG A 80 -10.03 10.63 13.34
C ARG A 80 -11.31 10.79 12.50
N ILE A 81 -11.88 9.72 11.96
CA ILE A 81 -13.15 9.77 11.20
C ILE A 81 -14.31 10.24 12.08
N LYS A 82 -14.31 9.89 13.38
CA LYS A 82 -15.37 10.30 14.33
C LYS A 82 -15.45 11.83 14.47
N ASP A 83 -14.27 12.47 14.45
CA ASP A 83 -14.18 13.93 14.63
C ASP A 83 -14.27 14.68 13.30
N ASN A 84 -13.79 14.08 12.21
CA ASN A 84 -13.83 14.65 10.87
C ASN A 84 -13.87 13.55 9.80
N PRO A 85 -15.04 13.28 9.18
CA PRO A 85 -15.20 12.26 8.15
C PRO A 85 -14.31 12.43 6.92
N GLN A 86 -13.79 13.64 6.66
CA GLN A 86 -12.86 13.92 5.57
C GLN A 86 -11.42 13.44 5.86
N LYS A 87 -11.10 13.14 7.13
CA LYS A 87 -9.77 12.71 7.58
C LYS A 87 -9.65 11.20 7.72
N ASN A 88 -10.08 10.45 6.72
CA ASN A 88 -10.06 8.99 6.72
C ASN A 88 -8.77 8.36 6.17
N LEU A 89 -7.80 9.17 5.75
CA LEU A 89 -6.57 8.66 5.15
C LEU A 89 -5.55 8.26 6.22
N ILE A 90 -4.92 7.11 6.02
CA ILE A 90 -3.70 6.73 6.74
C ILE A 90 -2.55 7.58 6.20
N THR A 91 -1.91 8.34 7.06
CA THR A 91 -0.79 9.22 6.69
C THR A 91 0.54 8.47 6.77
N ILE A 92 1.58 8.99 6.11
CA ILE A 92 2.94 8.45 6.24
C ILE A 92 3.41 8.50 7.71
N ILE A 93 2.98 9.51 8.48
CA ILE A 93 3.29 9.60 9.91
C ILE A 93 2.62 8.47 10.71
N ASP A 94 1.36 8.13 10.39
CA ASP A 94 0.68 7.00 11.02
C ASP A 94 1.44 5.68 10.76
N ILE A 95 1.87 5.47 9.52
CA ILE A 95 2.66 4.31 9.11
C ILE A 95 4.00 4.27 9.86
N ALA A 96 4.70 5.42 9.94
CA ALA A 96 5.97 5.51 10.64
C ALA A 96 5.83 5.18 12.14
N ARG A 97 4.76 5.67 12.79
CA ARG A 97 4.46 5.36 14.20
C ARG A 97 4.11 3.88 14.40
N ALA A 98 3.29 3.31 13.54
CA ALA A 98 2.96 1.88 13.57
C ALA A 98 4.22 1.02 13.38
N GLY A 99 5.15 1.45 12.52
CA GLY A 99 6.47 0.85 12.32
C GLY A 99 7.48 1.14 13.44
N LYS A 100 7.06 1.82 14.54
CA LYS A 100 7.93 2.19 15.68
C LYS A 100 9.13 3.06 15.30
N ALA A 101 8.94 3.94 14.30
CA ALA A 101 9.96 4.90 13.92
C ALA A 101 10.30 5.82 15.13
N ASN A 102 11.58 6.10 15.30
CA ASN A 102 12.03 7.02 16.34
C ASN A 102 11.62 8.48 16.03
N LYS A 103 11.79 9.36 17.02
CA LYS A 103 11.42 10.77 16.88
C LYS A 103 12.12 11.45 15.71
N GLU A 104 13.41 11.19 15.53
CA GLU A 104 14.22 11.80 14.47
C GLU A 104 13.68 11.45 13.08
N MET A 105 13.30 10.19 12.85
CA MET A 105 12.70 9.76 11.60
C MET A 105 11.34 10.43 11.38
N ILE A 106 10.50 10.54 12.41
CA ILE A 106 9.21 11.22 12.32
C ILE A 106 9.37 12.69 11.97
N ASP A 107 10.32 13.38 12.61
CA ASP A 107 10.60 14.79 12.36
C ASP A 107 11.15 14.99 10.93
N TYR A 108 12.05 14.12 10.47
CA TYR A 108 12.53 14.11 9.08
C TYR A 108 11.39 13.95 8.06
N ILE A 109 10.45 13.02 8.31
CA ILE A 109 9.28 12.83 7.43
C ILE A 109 8.42 14.09 7.37
N ARG A 110 8.20 14.76 8.51
CA ARG A 110 7.43 16.01 8.56
C ARG A 110 8.09 17.13 7.76
N GLU A 111 9.39 17.32 7.93
CA GLU A 111 10.16 18.32 7.17
C GLU A 111 10.05 18.07 5.66
N LYS A 112 10.24 16.81 5.23
CA LYS A 112 10.10 16.44 3.83
C LYS A 112 8.68 16.69 3.28
N GLN A 113 7.65 16.46 4.08
CA GLN A 113 6.26 16.76 3.68
C GLN A 113 6.03 18.28 3.52
N ILE A 114 6.56 19.09 4.44
CA ILE A 114 6.47 20.55 4.36
C ILE A 114 7.14 21.06 3.07
N VAL A 115 8.36 20.62 2.79
CA VAL A 115 9.10 21.00 1.58
C VAL A 115 8.34 20.60 0.32
N ARG A 116 7.81 19.37 0.27
CA ARG A 116 7.04 18.87 -0.86
C ARG A 116 5.79 19.71 -1.11
N ASN A 117 5.05 20.04 -0.05
CA ASN A 117 3.81 20.84 -0.14
C ASN A 117 4.10 22.30 -0.55
N ALA A 118 5.29 22.83 -0.19
CA ALA A 118 5.70 24.18 -0.58
C ALA A 118 6.15 24.27 -2.06
N LEU A 119 6.52 23.13 -2.67
CA LEU A 119 6.98 23.06 -4.07
C LEU A 119 5.86 22.58 -5.03
N SER A 120 4.69 22.25 -4.52
CA SER A 120 3.50 21.83 -5.29
C SER A 120 2.54 22.98 -5.48
#